data_d7693a0dcc6a2fa91e217d00012a7a87
#
_entry.id   d7693a0dcc6a2fa91e217d00012a7a87
#
_cell.length_a   1.000
_cell.length_b   1.000
_cell.length_c   1.000
_cell.angle_alpha   90.00
_cell.angle_beta   90.00
_cell.angle_gamma   90.00
#
_symmetry.space_group_name_H-M   'P 1'
#
loop_
_entity.id
_entity.type
_entity.pdbx_description
1 polymer ?
#
loop_
_entity_poly.entity_id
_entity_poly.type
_entity_poly.pdbx_seq_one_letter_code
_entity_poly.pdbx_strand_id
1 'polypeptide(L)'
;MTMSLWRSTIFRLLMIYALVFAGSVGGLVWINYWNSANYTAMQADYNINWQFQYFAALPRNLMLSQIDARTRTTIRRPVNFYGVFAPNGQHLTGDIASSPAGVKPDGDGVWLRPQLISPTLERPMYMRTRATRLPDGDLLVIARDVDEMARLRSYMLGGIAWSGAIALLGGLGFGILCSAVQLRRINEMRRLTHLIAQGNLDTRLPERGGDELAWL
;
A
#
# COMPACT_ATOMS: atom_id res chain seq x y z
N MET A 1 -4.78 11.44 -44.15
CA MET A 1 -5.65 10.24 -43.99
C MET A 1 -5.67 9.81 -42.51
N THR A 2 -6.07 10.71 -41.63
CA THR A 2 -6.12 10.53 -40.16
C THR A 2 -7.55 10.49 -39.62
N MET A 3 -8.48 9.99 -40.45
CA MET A 3 -9.88 9.93 -40.06
C MET A 3 -10.20 8.67 -39.25
N SER A 4 -10.49 8.96 -38.00
CA SER A 4 -11.49 8.26 -37.18
C SER A 4 -11.14 6.89 -36.61
N LEU A 5 -9.97 6.66 -36.06
CA LEU A 5 -9.80 5.61 -35.05
C LEU A 5 -10.81 5.82 -33.89
N TRP A 6 -11.10 7.07 -33.56
CA TRP A 6 -12.08 7.46 -32.51
C TRP A 6 -13.54 7.11 -32.84
N ARG A 7 -13.89 6.90 -34.09
CA ARG A 7 -15.26 6.50 -34.50
C ARG A 7 -15.44 5.00 -34.64
N SER A 8 -14.38 4.22 -34.49
CA SER A 8 -14.46 2.75 -34.53
C SER A 8 -15.11 2.23 -33.23
N THR A 9 -16.11 1.37 -33.38
CA THR A 9 -16.78 0.69 -32.26
C THR A 9 -15.76 -0.05 -31.40
N ILE A 10 -14.73 -0.64 -32.03
CA ILE A 10 -13.64 -1.37 -31.36
C ILE A 10 -12.84 -0.41 -30.46
N PHE A 11 -12.52 0.80 -30.94
CA PHE A 11 -11.80 1.79 -30.14
C PHE A 11 -12.60 2.23 -28.90
N ARG A 12 -13.92 2.46 -29.08
CA ARG A 12 -14.81 2.81 -27.94
C ARG A 12 -14.85 1.69 -26.91
N LEU A 13 -14.93 0.44 -27.35
CA LEU A 13 -14.92 -0.72 -26.48
C LEU A 13 -13.60 -0.85 -25.70
N LEU A 14 -12.47 -0.66 -26.38
CA LEU A 14 -11.15 -0.62 -25.76
C LEU A 14 -11.04 0.47 -24.69
N MET A 15 -11.55 1.68 -24.99
CA MET A 15 -11.56 2.79 -24.04
C MET A 15 -12.42 2.49 -22.80
N ILE A 16 -13.59 1.86 -22.99
CA ILE A 16 -14.45 1.44 -21.87
C ILE A 16 -13.72 0.41 -21.00
N TYR A 17 -13.12 -0.62 -21.60
CA TYR A 17 -12.35 -1.60 -20.84
C TYR A 17 -11.17 -0.98 -20.12
N ALA A 18 -10.44 -0.07 -20.75
CA ALA A 18 -9.34 0.65 -20.11
C ALA A 18 -9.80 1.49 -18.92
N LEU A 19 -10.94 2.17 -19.04
CA LEU A 19 -11.54 2.96 -17.95
C LEU A 19 -11.99 2.07 -16.78
N VAL A 20 -12.67 0.97 -17.08
CA VAL A 20 -13.10 0.00 -16.05
C VAL A 20 -11.89 -0.62 -15.35
N PHE A 21 -10.86 -1.01 -16.10
CA PHE A 21 -9.64 -1.58 -15.54
C PHE A 21 -8.89 -0.56 -14.66
N ALA A 22 -8.69 0.66 -15.16
CA ALA A 22 -8.06 1.73 -14.39
C ALA A 22 -8.85 2.08 -13.12
N GLY A 23 -10.18 2.13 -13.22
CA GLY A 23 -11.08 2.34 -12.08
C GLY A 23 -10.97 1.22 -11.05
N SER A 24 -10.88 -0.03 -11.49
CA SER A 24 -10.73 -1.19 -10.61
C SER A 24 -9.39 -1.17 -9.86
N VAL A 25 -8.28 -0.92 -10.57
CA VAL A 25 -6.95 -0.82 -9.97
C VAL A 25 -6.88 0.37 -9.03
N GLY A 26 -7.40 1.53 -9.43
CA GLY A 26 -7.46 2.73 -8.61
C GLY A 26 -8.29 2.52 -7.35
N GLY A 27 -9.44 1.87 -7.47
CA GLY A 27 -10.30 1.51 -6.34
C GLY A 27 -9.60 0.57 -5.34
N LEU A 28 -8.91 -0.46 -5.84
CA LEU A 28 -8.13 -1.38 -5.00
C LEU A 28 -7.02 -0.64 -4.24
N VAL A 29 -6.26 0.22 -4.91
CA VAL A 29 -5.20 1.02 -4.27
C VAL A 29 -5.80 1.95 -3.21
N TRP A 30 -6.92 2.61 -3.52
CA TRP A 30 -7.63 3.51 -2.61
C TRP A 30 -8.13 2.78 -1.36
N ILE A 31 -8.82 1.65 -1.51
CA ILE A 31 -9.32 0.84 -0.40
C ILE A 31 -8.16 0.34 0.48
N ASN A 32 -7.08 -0.15 -0.12
CA ASN A 32 -5.90 -0.57 0.62
C ASN A 32 -5.23 0.60 1.35
N TYR A 33 -5.16 1.77 0.74
CA TYR A 33 -4.61 2.96 1.38
C TYR A 33 -5.44 3.37 2.61
N TRP A 34 -6.77 3.40 2.48
CA TRP A 34 -7.69 3.80 3.55
C TRP A 34 -7.68 2.80 4.73
N ASN A 35 -7.82 1.52 4.46
CA ASN A 35 -7.84 0.48 5.50
C ASN A 35 -6.52 0.36 6.25
N SER A 36 -5.42 0.61 5.60
CA SER A 36 -4.10 0.32 6.12
C SER A 36 -3.62 1.32 7.21
N ALA A 37 -4.13 2.55 7.25
CA ALA A 37 -3.80 3.50 8.32
C ALA A 37 -4.35 3.02 9.69
N ASN A 38 -5.60 2.56 9.70
CA ASN A 38 -6.25 2.01 10.88
C ASN A 38 -5.62 0.68 11.30
N TYR A 39 -5.27 -0.18 10.34
CA TYR A 39 -4.62 -1.47 10.62
C TYR A 39 -3.26 -1.32 11.29
N THR A 40 -2.45 -0.34 10.86
CA THR A 40 -1.14 -0.07 11.46
C THR A 40 -1.26 0.39 12.92
N ALA A 41 -2.25 1.24 13.23
CA ALA A 41 -2.53 1.67 14.59
C ALA A 41 -2.98 0.50 15.47
N MET A 42 -3.93 -0.32 15.00
CA MET A 42 -4.42 -1.49 15.74
C MET A 42 -3.31 -2.51 16.01
N GLN A 43 -2.47 -2.78 15.03
CA GLN A 43 -1.36 -3.72 15.18
C GLN A 43 -0.29 -3.20 16.15
N ALA A 44 0.00 -1.90 16.12
CA ALA A 44 0.90 -1.28 17.08
C ALA A 44 0.33 -1.34 18.51
N ASP A 45 -0.94 -1.00 18.67
CA ASP A 45 -1.63 -1.05 19.97
C ASP A 45 -1.71 -2.47 20.53
N TYR A 46 -1.98 -3.48 19.67
CA TYR A 46 -1.99 -4.88 20.08
C TYR A 46 -0.62 -5.32 20.62
N ASN A 47 0.46 -4.98 19.90
CA ASN A 47 1.83 -5.31 20.33
C ASN A 47 2.22 -4.60 21.63
N ILE A 48 1.83 -3.33 21.80
CA ILE A 48 2.07 -2.57 23.03
C ILE A 48 1.30 -3.21 24.18
N ASN A 49 0.02 -3.55 23.99
CA ASN A 49 -0.79 -4.21 25.01
C ASN A 49 -0.22 -5.55 25.47
N TRP A 50 0.24 -6.36 24.51
CA TRP A 50 0.90 -7.62 24.88
C TRP A 50 2.13 -7.39 25.76
N GLN A 51 2.92 -6.37 25.46
CA GLN A 51 4.08 -6.01 26.26
C GLN A 51 3.68 -5.46 27.64
N PHE A 52 2.60 -4.68 27.75
CA PHE A 52 2.08 -4.27 29.04
C PHE A 52 1.70 -5.46 29.91
N GLN A 53 0.95 -6.43 29.38
CA GLN A 53 0.59 -7.65 30.09
C GLN A 53 1.83 -8.44 30.53
N TYR A 54 2.82 -8.57 29.64
CA TYR A 54 4.07 -9.25 29.94
C TYR A 54 4.82 -8.59 31.09
N PHE A 55 4.99 -7.28 31.07
CA PHE A 55 5.71 -6.55 32.12
C PHE A 55 4.92 -6.45 33.42
N ALA A 56 3.61 -6.34 33.37
CA ALA A 56 2.75 -6.32 34.55
C ALA A 56 2.74 -7.65 35.32
N ALA A 57 3.05 -8.77 34.62
CA ALA A 57 3.15 -10.09 35.25
C ALA A 57 4.53 -10.34 35.92
N LEU A 58 5.51 -9.47 35.70
CA LEU A 58 6.84 -9.63 36.26
C LEU A 58 6.96 -8.92 37.63
N PRO A 59 7.74 -9.46 38.56
CA PRO A 59 8.19 -8.73 39.74
C PRO A 59 8.91 -7.44 39.35
N ARG A 60 8.67 -6.33 40.08
CA ARG A 60 9.19 -5.00 39.78
C ARG A 60 10.69 -4.97 39.48
N ASN A 61 11.50 -5.63 40.28
CA ASN A 61 12.95 -5.68 40.10
C ASN A 61 13.36 -6.37 38.79
N LEU A 62 12.70 -7.46 38.43
CA LEU A 62 12.94 -8.17 37.17
C LEU A 62 12.47 -7.35 35.98
N MET A 63 11.33 -6.68 36.07
CA MET A 63 10.84 -5.79 35.02
C MET A 63 11.84 -4.66 34.73
N LEU A 64 12.29 -3.95 35.77
CA LEU A 64 13.25 -2.87 35.61
C LEU A 64 14.57 -3.37 35.00
N SER A 65 15.09 -4.50 35.46
CA SER A 65 16.34 -5.09 34.92
C SER A 65 16.20 -5.54 33.47
N GLN A 66 15.04 -6.10 33.09
CA GLN A 66 14.78 -6.50 31.71
C GLN A 66 14.63 -5.30 30.77
N ILE A 67 13.95 -4.24 31.20
CA ILE A 67 13.83 -3.00 30.41
C ILE A 67 15.21 -2.39 30.23
N ASP A 68 16.01 -2.26 31.29
CA ASP A 68 17.39 -1.75 31.22
C ASP A 68 18.26 -2.60 30.28
N ALA A 69 18.17 -3.92 30.36
CA ALA A 69 18.90 -4.82 29.48
C ALA A 69 18.49 -4.62 28.00
N ARG A 70 17.20 -4.49 27.72
CA ARG A 70 16.69 -4.24 26.36
C ARG A 70 17.18 -2.90 25.81
N THR A 71 17.16 -1.86 26.62
CA THR A 71 17.64 -0.52 26.27
C THR A 71 19.13 -0.51 25.94
N ARG A 72 19.96 -1.22 26.72
CA ARG A 72 21.42 -1.28 26.51
C ARG A 72 21.84 -2.16 25.34
N THR A 73 21.09 -3.24 25.07
CA THR A 73 21.47 -4.24 24.06
C THR A 73 21.08 -3.84 22.65
N THR A 74 20.20 -2.86 22.47
CA THR A 74 19.70 -2.45 21.17
C THR A 74 20.66 -1.51 20.46
N ILE A 75 21.74 -2.05 19.91
CA ILE A 75 22.78 -1.32 19.14
C ILE A 75 22.27 -0.91 17.77
N ARG A 76 21.20 -1.51 17.24
CA ARG A 76 20.64 -1.21 15.92
C ARG A 76 19.14 -0.95 16.01
N ARG A 77 18.74 0.31 15.80
CA ARG A 77 17.37 0.80 15.58
C ARG A 77 16.29 0.08 16.41
N PRO A 78 16.09 0.44 17.66
CA PRO A 78 15.05 -0.16 18.49
C PRO A 78 13.67 0.10 17.83
N VAL A 79 12.85 -0.95 17.76
CA VAL A 79 11.46 -0.84 17.28
C VAL A 79 10.56 -0.32 18.41
N ASN A 80 10.89 -0.64 19.65
CA ASN A 80 10.14 -0.19 20.82
C ASN A 80 11.06 0.59 21.75
N PHE A 81 10.52 1.67 22.30
CA PHE A 81 11.15 2.50 23.32
C PHE A 81 10.36 2.36 24.60
N TYR A 82 11.03 2.32 25.71
CA TYR A 82 10.45 2.09 27.02
C TYR A 82 10.78 3.25 27.96
N GLY A 83 9.85 3.57 28.86
CA GLY A 83 10.10 4.47 29.99
C GLY A 83 9.32 4.03 31.18
N VAL A 84 9.97 3.89 32.32
CA VAL A 84 9.31 3.62 33.59
C VAL A 84 9.50 4.80 34.52
N PHE A 85 8.39 5.28 35.07
CA PHE A 85 8.35 6.45 35.93
C PHE A 85 7.69 6.07 37.26
N ALA A 86 8.29 6.48 38.35
CA ALA A 86 7.70 6.37 39.66
C ALA A 86 6.42 7.21 39.80
N PRO A 87 5.56 6.97 40.80
CA PRO A 87 4.34 7.75 41.03
C PRO A 87 4.58 9.27 41.20
N ASN A 88 5.77 9.64 41.65
CA ASN A 88 6.20 11.04 41.77
C ASN A 88 6.72 11.65 40.43
N GLY A 89 6.68 10.90 39.31
CA GLY A 89 7.17 11.33 38.02
C GLY A 89 8.68 11.15 37.79
N GLN A 90 9.42 10.62 38.77
CA GLN A 90 10.84 10.36 38.62
C GLN A 90 11.10 9.22 37.63
N HIS A 91 12.00 9.43 36.66
CA HIS A 91 12.44 8.41 35.73
C HIS A 91 13.23 7.30 36.44
N LEU A 92 12.83 6.07 36.26
CA LEU A 92 13.46 4.90 36.89
C LEU A 92 14.39 4.19 35.91
N THR A 93 13.94 3.89 34.69
CA THR A 93 14.72 3.22 33.64
C THR A 93 14.07 3.38 32.27
N GLY A 94 14.83 3.13 31.22
CA GLY A 94 14.38 3.12 29.82
C GLY A 94 14.95 4.25 28.96
N ASP A 95 14.54 4.26 27.67
CA ASP A 95 15.00 5.23 26.66
C ASP A 95 14.21 6.54 26.70
N ILE A 96 13.00 6.52 27.26
CA ILE A 96 12.10 7.68 27.32
C ILE A 96 12.47 8.49 28.55
N ALA A 97 13.09 9.63 28.32
CA ALA A 97 13.66 10.45 29.41
C ALA A 97 12.61 11.15 30.29
N SER A 98 11.44 11.47 29.71
CA SER A 98 10.33 12.14 30.42
C SER A 98 9.00 11.60 30.00
N SER A 99 8.01 11.61 30.92
CA SER A 99 6.66 11.18 30.56
C SER A 99 6.08 12.11 29.48
N PRO A 100 5.72 11.58 28.29
CA PRO A 100 5.28 12.42 27.21
C PRO A 100 3.96 13.11 27.51
N ALA A 101 3.91 14.43 27.29
CA ALA A 101 2.68 15.20 27.45
C ALA A 101 1.59 14.70 26.47
N GLY A 102 0.38 14.48 27.00
CA GLY A 102 -0.77 14.03 26.19
C GLY A 102 -1.01 12.53 26.18
N VAL A 103 -0.14 11.71 26.75
CA VAL A 103 -0.38 10.26 26.92
C VAL A 103 -1.04 10.05 28.28
N LYS A 104 -2.33 9.61 28.24
CA LYS A 104 -3.07 9.27 29.46
C LYS A 104 -2.79 7.81 29.85
N PRO A 105 -2.56 7.52 31.14
CA PRO A 105 -2.49 6.14 31.61
C PRO A 105 -3.77 5.37 31.23
N ASP A 106 -3.62 4.17 30.74
CA ASP A 106 -4.71 3.26 30.33
C ASP A 106 -5.64 3.81 29.23
N GLY A 107 -5.21 4.91 28.57
CA GLY A 107 -5.91 5.51 27.44
C GLY A 107 -5.56 4.89 26.10
N ASP A 108 -6.23 5.39 25.06
CA ASP A 108 -5.92 5.03 23.68
C ASP A 108 -4.51 5.46 23.28
N GLY A 109 -3.93 4.72 22.32
CA GLY A 109 -2.63 5.06 21.80
C GLY A 109 -2.63 6.43 21.12
N VAL A 110 -1.57 7.19 21.30
CA VAL A 110 -1.37 8.53 20.75
C VAL A 110 -0.19 8.51 19.78
N TRP A 111 -0.31 9.26 18.69
CA TRP A 111 0.80 9.48 17.77
C TRP A 111 1.64 10.64 18.24
N LEU A 112 2.88 10.37 18.64
CA LEU A 112 3.83 11.39 19.11
C LEU A 112 5.02 11.53 18.17
N ARG A 113 5.58 12.73 18.12
CA ARG A 113 6.86 12.98 17.43
C ARG A 113 8.00 12.34 18.22
N PRO A 114 9.02 11.76 17.56
CA PRO A 114 10.16 11.13 18.24
C PRO A 114 10.85 12.03 19.26
N GLN A 115 10.97 13.33 18.98
CA GLN A 115 11.59 14.31 19.86
C GLN A 115 10.88 14.48 21.21
N LEU A 116 9.57 14.19 21.28
CA LEU A 116 8.80 14.19 22.53
C LEU A 116 9.07 12.92 23.36
N ILE A 117 9.68 11.89 22.76
CA ILE A 117 10.03 10.63 23.41
C ILE A 117 11.49 10.67 23.85
N SER A 118 12.40 11.06 22.95
CA SER A 118 13.80 11.26 23.26
C SER A 118 14.36 12.41 22.39
N PRO A 119 14.97 13.46 23.00
CA PRO A 119 15.51 14.61 22.26
C PRO A 119 16.59 14.24 21.24
N THR A 120 17.30 13.14 21.47
CA THR A 120 18.40 12.66 20.61
C THR A 120 17.93 11.79 19.45
N LEU A 121 16.63 11.52 19.36
CA LEU A 121 16.07 10.62 18.36
C LEU A 121 15.71 11.41 17.09
N GLU A 122 16.62 11.46 16.14
CA GLU A 122 16.38 12.02 14.81
C GLU A 122 15.63 11.02 13.94
N ARG A 123 14.30 11.05 13.99
CA ARG A 123 13.44 10.23 13.15
C ARG A 123 12.34 11.06 12.49
N PRO A 124 12.02 10.81 11.22
CA PRO A 124 11.08 11.65 10.46
C PRO A 124 9.60 11.40 10.77
N MET A 125 9.26 10.28 11.39
CA MET A 125 7.86 9.86 11.53
C MET A 125 7.38 9.78 12.98
N TYR A 126 6.03 9.72 13.12
CA TYR A 126 5.36 9.62 14.40
C TYR A 126 5.45 8.21 14.97
N MET A 127 5.60 8.13 16.30
CA MET A 127 5.61 6.87 17.05
C MET A 127 4.27 6.65 17.74
N ARG A 128 3.77 5.43 17.69
CA ARG A 128 2.57 5.04 18.44
C ARG A 128 2.95 4.82 19.89
N THR A 129 2.38 5.62 20.79
CA THR A 129 2.75 5.63 22.21
C THR A 129 1.53 5.36 23.08
N ARG A 130 1.70 4.51 24.08
CA ARG A 130 0.72 4.23 25.11
C ARG A 130 1.39 4.19 26.47
N ALA A 131 0.61 4.45 27.52
CA ALA A 131 1.04 4.34 28.88
C ALA A 131 0.03 3.49 29.69
N THR A 132 0.53 2.74 30.63
CA THR A 132 -0.30 2.02 31.59
C THR A 132 0.26 2.18 33.00
N ARG A 133 -0.64 2.18 33.98
CA ARG A 133 -0.24 2.20 35.40
C ARG A 133 -0.10 0.77 35.88
N LEU A 134 1.08 0.45 36.38
CA LEU A 134 1.38 -0.86 36.95
C LEU A 134 0.77 -1.03 38.35
N PRO A 135 0.59 -2.28 38.85
CA PRO A 135 0.05 -2.53 40.19
C PRO A 135 0.80 -1.84 41.30
N ASP A 136 2.11 -1.63 41.13
CA ASP A 136 3.00 -0.96 42.09
C ASP A 136 2.86 0.58 42.06
N GLY A 137 2.00 1.13 41.19
CA GLY A 137 1.78 2.55 40.99
C GLY A 137 2.74 3.21 40.00
N ASP A 138 3.76 2.50 39.53
CA ASP A 138 4.69 3.01 38.50
C ASP A 138 3.97 3.18 37.16
N LEU A 139 4.40 4.17 36.36
CA LEU A 139 3.87 4.41 35.03
C LEU A 139 4.84 3.79 34.00
N LEU A 140 4.35 2.81 33.25
CA LEU A 140 5.06 2.22 32.14
C LEU A 140 4.59 2.88 30.84
N VAL A 141 5.51 3.49 30.11
CA VAL A 141 5.28 4.11 28.78
C VAL A 141 6.01 3.28 27.73
N ILE A 142 5.31 2.90 26.68
CA ILE A 142 5.88 2.20 25.53
C ILE A 142 5.57 2.98 24.28
N ALA A 143 6.61 3.34 23.53
CA ALA A 143 6.50 3.97 22.21
C ALA A 143 7.05 3.00 21.14
N ARG A 144 6.27 2.81 20.07
CA ARG A 144 6.61 1.91 18.98
C ARG A 144 6.84 2.69 17.69
N ASP A 145 8.00 2.43 17.08
CA ASP A 145 8.32 2.88 15.74
C ASP A 145 7.58 2.01 14.71
N VAL A 146 6.78 2.64 13.86
CA VAL A 146 6.02 1.99 12.79
C VAL A 146 6.56 2.31 11.40
N ASP A 147 7.64 3.04 11.32
CA ASP A 147 8.23 3.55 10.07
C ASP A 147 8.61 2.44 9.09
N GLU A 148 9.16 1.34 9.59
CA GLU A 148 9.59 0.23 8.74
C GLU A 148 8.39 -0.44 8.07
N MET A 149 7.31 -0.66 8.81
CA MET A 149 6.06 -1.19 8.28
C MET A 149 5.41 -0.23 7.28
N ALA A 150 5.42 1.07 7.57
CA ALA A 150 4.87 2.09 6.68
C ALA A 150 5.68 2.19 5.37
N ARG A 151 7.00 2.07 5.43
CA ARG A 151 7.86 2.03 4.23
C ARG A 151 7.65 0.78 3.40
N LEU A 152 7.68 -0.40 3.99
CA LEU A 152 7.40 -1.66 3.28
C LEU A 152 6.07 -1.60 2.56
N ARG A 153 5.06 -1.06 3.21
CA ARG A 153 3.74 -0.84 2.62
C ARG A 153 3.76 0.12 1.45
N SER A 154 4.46 1.26 1.54
CA SER A 154 4.56 2.21 0.43
C SER A 154 5.24 1.58 -0.79
N TYR A 155 6.24 0.73 -0.60
CA TYR A 155 6.86 -0.05 -1.67
C TYR A 155 5.88 -1.06 -2.29
N MET A 156 5.10 -1.78 -1.47
CA MET A 156 4.09 -2.73 -1.98
C MET A 156 3.00 -2.01 -2.78
N LEU A 157 2.45 -0.91 -2.27
CA LEU A 157 1.44 -0.12 -2.98
C LEU A 157 2.00 0.49 -4.27
N GLY A 158 3.24 0.98 -4.23
CA GLY A 158 3.96 1.43 -5.42
C GLY A 158 4.12 0.32 -6.45
N GLY A 159 4.51 -0.88 -6.02
CA GLY A 159 4.61 -2.06 -6.87
C GLY A 159 3.29 -2.43 -7.55
N ILE A 160 2.18 -2.44 -6.81
CA ILE A 160 0.84 -2.69 -7.36
C ILE A 160 0.45 -1.60 -8.39
N ALA A 161 0.69 -0.34 -8.09
CA ALA A 161 0.38 0.76 -9.00
C ALA A 161 1.20 0.68 -10.30
N TRP A 162 2.50 0.39 -10.21
CA TRP A 162 3.37 0.23 -11.38
C TRP A 162 2.99 -0.99 -12.21
N SER A 163 2.73 -2.16 -11.59
CA SER A 163 2.30 -3.36 -12.32
C SER A 163 0.95 -3.14 -13.01
N GLY A 164 0.02 -2.46 -12.36
CA GLY A 164 -1.25 -2.06 -12.95
C GLY A 164 -1.09 -1.12 -14.15
N ALA A 165 -0.20 -0.13 -14.06
CA ALA A 165 0.10 0.78 -15.16
C ALA A 165 0.72 0.05 -16.37
N ILE A 166 1.68 -0.85 -16.14
CA ILE A 166 2.29 -1.67 -17.19
C ILE A 166 1.26 -2.58 -17.85
N ALA A 167 0.40 -3.24 -17.06
CA ALA A 167 -0.66 -4.09 -17.58
C ALA A 167 -1.68 -3.31 -18.42
N LEU A 168 -2.05 -2.10 -17.99
CA LEU A 168 -2.95 -1.21 -18.72
C LEU A 168 -2.34 -0.78 -20.06
N LEU A 169 -1.10 -0.31 -20.06
CA LEU A 169 -0.41 0.13 -21.27
C LEU A 169 -0.18 -1.03 -22.24
N GLY A 170 0.23 -2.19 -21.73
CA GLY A 170 0.39 -3.41 -22.53
C GLY A 170 -0.92 -3.89 -23.16
N GLY A 171 -1.99 -3.91 -22.36
CA GLY A 171 -3.33 -4.27 -22.84
C GLY A 171 -3.87 -3.31 -23.90
N LEU A 172 -3.71 -1.99 -23.70
CA LEU A 172 -4.07 -0.98 -24.69
C LEU A 172 -3.25 -1.12 -25.98
N GLY A 173 -1.92 -1.29 -25.86
CA GLY A 173 -1.04 -1.47 -27.01
C GLY A 173 -1.41 -2.72 -27.80
N PHE A 174 -1.62 -3.84 -27.14
CA PHE A 174 -2.06 -5.08 -27.77
C PHE A 174 -3.43 -4.93 -28.44
N GLY A 175 -4.40 -4.29 -27.76
CA GLY A 175 -5.72 -4.03 -28.31
C GLY A 175 -5.68 -3.12 -29.56
N ILE A 176 -4.83 -2.10 -29.58
CA ILE A 176 -4.62 -1.24 -30.77
C ILE A 176 -4.03 -2.04 -31.91
N LEU A 177 -3.04 -2.90 -31.65
CA LEU A 177 -2.43 -3.77 -32.67
C LEU A 177 -3.47 -4.72 -33.27
N CYS A 178 -4.25 -5.43 -32.45
CA CYS A 178 -5.31 -6.31 -32.89
C CYS A 178 -6.36 -5.55 -33.72
N SER A 179 -6.77 -4.37 -33.25
CA SER A 179 -7.72 -3.50 -33.97
C SER A 179 -7.17 -3.07 -35.34
N ALA A 180 -5.90 -2.70 -35.43
CA ALA A 180 -5.26 -2.30 -36.68
C ALA A 180 -5.21 -3.45 -37.70
N VAL A 181 -4.90 -4.67 -37.24
CA VAL A 181 -4.90 -5.87 -38.10
C VAL A 181 -6.30 -6.17 -38.62
N GLN A 182 -7.31 -6.15 -37.75
CA GLN A 182 -8.71 -6.38 -38.14
C GLN A 182 -9.23 -5.32 -39.13
N LEU A 183 -8.93 -4.06 -38.87
CA LEU A 183 -9.33 -2.96 -39.76
C LEU A 183 -8.70 -3.07 -41.17
N ARG A 184 -7.43 -3.49 -41.25
CA ARG A 184 -6.76 -3.76 -42.54
C ARG A 184 -7.51 -4.85 -43.31
N ARG A 185 -7.88 -5.92 -42.66
CA ARG A 185 -8.58 -7.06 -43.25
C ARG A 185 -9.99 -6.66 -43.75
N ILE A 186 -10.75 -5.93 -42.94
CA ILE A 186 -12.08 -5.42 -43.33
C ILE A 186 -11.97 -4.45 -44.52
N ASN A 187 -10.99 -3.56 -44.52
CA ASN A 187 -10.79 -2.62 -45.64
C ASN A 187 -10.38 -3.33 -46.93
N GLU A 188 -9.63 -4.41 -46.86
CA GLU A 188 -9.26 -5.22 -48.01
C GLU A 188 -10.50 -5.93 -48.59
N MET A 189 -11.33 -6.55 -47.76
CA MET A 189 -12.61 -7.12 -48.17
C MET A 189 -13.54 -6.08 -48.82
N ARG A 190 -13.67 -4.92 -48.20
CA ARG A 190 -14.49 -3.82 -48.70
C ARG A 190 -14.02 -3.35 -50.08
N ARG A 191 -12.72 -3.25 -50.27
CA ARG A 191 -12.11 -2.87 -51.56
C ARG A 191 -12.39 -3.93 -52.62
N LEU A 192 -12.28 -5.22 -52.32
CA LEU A 192 -12.56 -6.32 -53.22
C LEU A 192 -14.05 -6.37 -53.61
N THR A 193 -14.93 -6.22 -52.63
CA THR A 193 -16.40 -6.15 -52.89
C THR A 193 -16.74 -5.00 -53.82
N HIS A 194 -16.07 -3.86 -53.67
CA HIS A 194 -16.31 -2.70 -54.54
C HIS A 194 -15.80 -2.92 -55.99
N LEU A 195 -14.69 -3.67 -56.19
CA LEU A 195 -14.17 -4.05 -57.49
C LEU A 195 -15.10 -5.02 -58.21
N ILE A 196 -15.64 -6.01 -57.47
CA ILE A 196 -16.62 -6.98 -57.98
C ILE A 196 -17.92 -6.27 -58.40
N ALA A 197 -18.40 -5.30 -57.60
CA ALA A 197 -19.58 -4.49 -57.92
C ALA A 197 -19.39 -3.60 -59.17
N GLN A 198 -18.14 -3.29 -59.55
CA GLN A 198 -17.79 -2.57 -60.79
C GLN A 198 -17.62 -3.47 -62.00
N GLY A 199 -17.95 -4.77 -61.90
CA GLY A 199 -17.92 -5.71 -63.02
C GLY A 199 -16.59 -6.45 -63.25
N ASN A 200 -15.64 -6.30 -62.34
CA ASN A 200 -14.34 -6.96 -62.43
C ASN A 200 -14.40 -8.35 -61.74
N LEU A 201 -14.88 -9.34 -62.45
CA LEU A 201 -15.12 -10.72 -61.94
C LEU A 201 -13.87 -11.58 -61.85
N ASP A 202 -12.71 -11.14 -62.32
CA ASP A 202 -11.47 -11.90 -62.28
C ASP A 202 -10.75 -11.84 -60.92
N THR A 203 -11.23 -11.02 -60.01
CA THR A 203 -10.60 -10.83 -58.70
C THR A 203 -11.10 -11.88 -57.69
N ARG A 204 -10.25 -12.86 -57.37
CA ARG A 204 -10.58 -13.84 -56.32
C ARG A 204 -10.14 -13.34 -54.95
N LEU A 205 -10.97 -13.59 -53.92
CA LEU A 205 -10.57 -13.35 -52.53
C LEU A 205 -9.40 -14.28 -52.15
N PRO A 206 -8.31 -13.75 -51.58
CA PRO A 206 -7.27 -14.60 -51.04
C PRO A 206 -7.82 -15.38 -49.84
N GLU A 207 -7.83 -16.68 -49.93
CA GLU A 207 -8.16 -17.58 -48.79
C GLU A 207 -7.07 -17.50 -47.73
N ARG A 208 -7.10 -16.47 -46.90
CA ARG A 208 -6.18 -16.28 -45.78
C ARG A 208 -6.93 -16.23 -44.47
N GLY A 209 -6.86 -17.33 -43.71
CA GLY A 209 -7.33 -17.43 -42.33
C GLY A 209 -8.20 -18.65 -42.10
N GLY A 210 -8.11 -19.19 -40.88
CA GLY A 210 -8.95 -20.31 -40.41
C GLY A 210 -10.02 -19.83 -39.41
N ASP A 211 -10.51 -18.60 -39.57
CA ASP A 211 -11.53 -18.00 -38.70
C ASP A 211 -12.89 -17.88 -39.44
N GLU A 212 -13.92 -17.54 -38.68
CA GLU A 212 -15.32 -17.50 -39.13
C GLU A 212 -15.55 -16.60 -40.34
N LEU A 213 -14.62 -15.68 -40.64
CA LEU A 213 -14.67 -14.81 -41.81
C LEU A 213 -14.08 -15.44 -43.10
N ALA A 214 -13.43 -16.62 -42.98
CA ALA A 214 -12.89 -17.33 -44.13
C ALA A 214 -13.94 -18.17 -44.84
N TRP A 215 -15.13 -18.35 -44.26
CA TRP A 215 -16.24 -19.15 -44.79
C TRP A 215 -17.33 -18.31 -45.46
N LEU A 216 -17.17 -16.99 -45.53
CA LEU A 216 -18.07 -16.05 -46.24
C LEU A 216 -17.55 -15.77 -47.65
#